data_b49fed843e8280d7fb92d61cfbb4236d
#
_entry.id   b49fed843e8280d7fb92d61cfbb4236d
#
_cell.length_a   1.000
_cell.length_b   1.000
_cell.length_c   1.000
_cell.angle_alpha   90.00
_cell.angle_beta   90.00
_cell.angle_gamma   90.00
#
_symmetry.space_group_name_H-M   'P 1'
#
loop_
_entity.id
_entity.type
_entity.pdbx_description
1 polymer ?
#
loop_
_entity_poly.entity_id
_entity_poly.type
_entity_poly.pdbx_seq_one_letter_code
_entity_poly.pdbx_strand_id
1 'polypeptide(L)'
;MPWIRGFIWDEENIAHISRHQVSPEEVEEALAGDPVVLRGQDGRFLAYGRTESGRHLFTVYVSRPGGRIRVLTARAMTDKEKSSYRK
;
A
#
# COMPACT_ATOMS: atom_id res chain seq x y z
N MET A 1 -0.55 -9.80 -3.59
CA MET A 1 0.73 -10.45 -3.29
C MET A 1 0.46 -11.73 -2.54
N PRO A 2 0.81 -12.88 -3.11
CA PRO A 2 0.44 -14.16 -2.52
C PRO A 2 1.11 -14.47 -1.18
N TRP A 3 2.22 -13.80 -0.88
CA TRP A 3 2.93 -14.04 0.38
C TRP A 3 2.51 -13.13 1.52
N ILE A 4 1.62 -12.17 1.29
CA ILE A 4 1.05 -11.38 2.37
C ILE A 4 -0.09 -12.19 3.00
N ARG A 5 0.07 -12.55 4.27
CA ARG A 5 -0.91 -13.35 5.00
C ARG A 5 -1.87 -12.52 5.82
N GLY A 6 -1.57 -11.26 6.02
CA GLY A 6 -2.45 -10.38 6.76
C GLY A 6 -1.88 -9.00 6.90
N PHE A 7 -2.75 -8.09 7.35
CA PHE A 7 -2.43 -6.69 7.52
C PHE A 7 -2.57 -6.33 8.99
N ILE A 8 -1.65 -5.53 9.49
CA ILE A 8 -1.71 -5.04 10.86
C ILE A 8 -2.27 -3.63 10.83
N TRP A 9 -3.52 -3.51 11.28
CA TRP A 9 -4.21 -2.22 11.39
C TRP A 9 -4.43 -1.88 12.85
N ASP A 10 -4.17 -0.62 13.20
CA ASP A 10 -4.47 -0.07 14.52
C ASP A 10 -4.89 1.39 14.35
N GLU A 11 -5.20 2.05 15.45
CA GLU A 11 -5.67 3.43 15.40
C GLU A 11 -4.65 4.35 14.73
N GLU A 12 -3.37 4.09 14.98
CA GLU A 12 -2.30 4.96 14.48
C GLU A 12 -2.21 4.94 12.96
N ASN A 13 -2.08 3.76 12.36
CA ASN A 13 -1.91 3.72 10.90
C ASN A 13 -3.22 3.98 10.16
N ILE A 14 -4.36 3.58 10.74
CA ILE A 14 -5.66 3.92 10.15
C ILE A 14 -5.85 5.44 10.11
N ALA A 15 -5.55 6.12 11.22
CA ALA A 15 -5.66 7.58 11.26
C ALA A 15 -4.71 8.24 10.27
N HIS A 16 -3.50 7.69 10.13
CA HIS A 16 -2.51 8.26 9.22
C HIS A 16 -2.99 8.22 7.78
N ILE A 17 -3.46 7.07 7.31
CA ILE A 17 -3.92 6.97 5.92
C ILE A 17 -5.24 7.71 5.69
N SER A 18 -6.07 7.84 6.74
CA SER A 18 -7.31 8.60 6.67
C SER A 18 -7.07 10.07 6.31
N ARG A 19 -5.93 10.63 6.75
CA ARG A 19 -5.56 12.01 6.40
C ARG A 19 -5.36 12.20 4.89
N HIS A 20 -5.09 11.11 4.18
CA HIS A 20 -4.93 11.12 2.73
C HIS A 20 -6.17 10.56 2.03
N GLN A 21 -7.28 10.46 2.77
CA GLN A 21 -8.56 9.93 2.25
C GLN A 21 -8.41 8.51 1.71
N VAL A 22 -7.65 7.68 2.40
CA VAL A 22 -7.47 6.26 2.04
C VAL A 22 -8.01 5.41 3.18
N SER A 23 -8.73 4.35 2.85
CA SER A 23 -9.25 3.39 3.83
C SER A 23 -8.39 2.13 3.85
N PRO A 24 -8.43 1.35 4.96
CA PRO A 24 -7.75 0.05 5.00
C PRO A 24 -8.18 -0.88 3.87
N GLU A 25 -9.47 -0.90 3.54
CA GLU A 25 -10.01 -1.73 2.46
C GLU A 25 -9.39 -1.38 1.12
N GLU A 26 -9.21 -0.08 0.86
CA GLU A 26 -8.58 0.35 -0.38
C GLU A 26 -7.13 -0.11 -0.48
N VAL A 27 -6.38 -0.04 0.62
CA VAL A 27 -4.99 -0.52 0.64
C VAL A 27 -4.96 -2.02 0.38
N GLU A 28 -5.84 -2.77 1.03
CA GLU A 28 -5.87 -4.22 0.86
C GLU A 28 -6.21 -4.60 -0.58
N GLU A 29 -7.17 -3.90 -1.20
CA GLU A 29 -7.50 -4.11 -2.62
C GLU A 29 -6.29 -3.85 -3.52
N ALA A 30 -5.62 -2.73 -3.30
CA ALA A 30 -4.48 -2.34 -4.13
C ALA A 30 -3.34 -3.34 -4.03
N LEU A 31 -3.10 -3.90 -2.84
CA LEU A 31 -2.03 -4.86 -2.63
C LEU A 31 -2.41 -6.28 -3.02
N ALA A 32 -3.71 -6.60 -3.05
CA ALA A 32 -4.19 -7.92 -3.46
C ALA A 32 -4.16 -8.11 -4.98
N GLY A 33 -4.16 -7.02 -5.74
CA GLY A 33 -4.09 -7.07 -7.19
C GLY A 33 -2.70 -7.42 -7.68
N ASP A 34 -2.20 -6.63 -8.61
CA ASP A 34 -0.87 -6.85 -9.19
C ASP A 34 -0.01 -5.59 -9.01
N PRO A 35 0.39 -5.28 -7.76
CA PRO A 35 1.15 -4.07 -7.49
C PRO A 35 2.59 -4.21 -7.96
N VAL A 36 3.19 -3.07 -8.29
CA VAL A 36 4.63 -2.97 -8.48
C VAL A 36 5.23 -2.67 -7.11
N VAL A 37 6.13 -3.52 -6.64
CA VAL A 37 6.72 -3.37 -5.32
C VAL A 37 8.22 -3.17 -5.44
N LEU A 38 8.72 -2.10 -4.83
CA LEU A 38 10.14 -1.77 -4.82
C LEU A 38 10.64 -1.76 -3.38
N ARG A 39 11.92 -2.06 -3.20
CA ARG A 39 12.54 -1.94 -1.90
C ARG A 39 12.95 -0.50 -1.64
N GLY A 40 12.58 0.00 -0.46
CA GLY A 40 13.04 1.29 0.03
C GLY A 40 14.11 1.12 1.08
N GLN A 41 14.39 2.20 1.82
CA GLN A 41 15.36 2.19 2.91
C GLN A 41 14.73 1.65 4.18
N ASP A 42 15.57 1.17 5.10
CA ASP A 42 15.17 0.77 6.45
C ASP A 42 14.10 -0.32 6.46
N GLY A 43 14.21 -1.27 5.54
CA GLY A 43 13.29 -2.41 5.51
C GLY A 43 11.90 -2.07 4.98
N ARG A 44 11.71 -0.88 4.41
CA ARG A 44 10.43 -0.47 3.83
C ARG A 44 10.25 -0.99 2.44
N PHE A 45 8.99 -1.21 2.09
CA PHE A 45 8.58 -1.58 0.74
C PHE A 45 7.65 -0.50 0.20
N LEU A 46 7.83 -0.17 -1.07
CA LEU A 46 7.05 0.86 -1.76
C LEU A 46 6.17 0.16 -2.79
N ALA A 47 4.87 0.22 -2.61
CA ALA A 47 3.94 -0.51 -3.45
C ALA A 47 3.08 0.46 -4.26
N TYR A 48 3.05 0.26 -5.56
CA TYR A 48 2.23 1.03 -6.49
C TYR A 48 1.16 0.09 -7.01
N GLY A 49 -0.09 0.35 -6.64
CA GLY A 49 -1.17 -0.54 -6.99
C GLY A 49 -2.46 0.21 -7.27
N ARG A 50 -3.50 -0.54 -7.61
CA ARG A 50 -4.77 0.04 -8.00
C ARG A 50 -5.89 -0.68 -7.26
N THR A 51 -6.85 0.08 -6.74
CA THR A 51 -8.03 -0.49 -6.10
C THR A 51 -8.97 -1.06 -7.15
N GLU A 52 -9.97 -1.80 -6.70
CA GLU A 52 -10.97 -2.36 -7.61
C GLU A 52 -11.73 -1.28 -8.37
N SER A 53 -11.94 -0.13 -7.73
CA SER A 53 -12.62 0.99 -8.39
C SER A 53 -11.71 1.77 -9.35
N GLY A 54 -10.44 1.41 -9.43
CA GLY A 54 -9.49 2.03 -10.34
C GLY A 54 -8.67 3.17 -9.74
N ARG A 55 -8.74 3.36 -8.43
CA ARG A 55 -7.96 4.40 -7.77
C ARG A 55 -6.51 3.95 -7.62
N HIS A 56 -5.56 4.77 -8.08
CA HIS A 56 -4.13 4.45 -8.00
C HIS A 56 -3.56 4.90 -6.66
N LEU A 57 -2.98 3.96 -5.92
CA LEU A 57 -2.43 4.22 -4.58
C LEU A 57 -0.95 3.89 -4.50
N PHE A 58 -0.24 4.73 -3.75
CA PHE A 58 1.14 4.50 -3.34
C PHE A 58 1.11 4.16 -1.86
N THR A 59 1.64 2.99 -1.50
CA THR A 59 1.63 2.48 -0.12
C THR A 59 3.03 2.14 0.33
N VAL A 60 3.37 2.52 1.57
CA VAL A 60 4.64 2.13 2.19
C VAL A 60 4.32 1.19 3.34
N TYR A 61 5.00 0.05 3.37
CA TYR A 61 4.78 -0.93 4.44
C TYR A 61 6.09 -1.60 4.85
N VAL A 62 6.05 -2.29 5.98
CA VAL A 62 7.16 -3.09 6.48
C VAL A 62 6.65 -4.50 6.76
N SER A 63 7.56 -5.48 6.64
CA SER A 63 7.24 -6.87 6.96
C SER A 63 7.24 -7.10 8.47
N ARG A 64 6.38 -8.01 8.91
CA ARG A 64 6.30 -8.47 10.30
C ARG A 64 6.26 -9.99 10.31
N PRO A 65 6.53 -10.62 11.47
CA PRO A 65 6.50 -12.08 11.57
C PRO A 65 5.17 -12.66 11.13
N GLY A 66 5.21 -13.86 10.57
CA GLY A 66 4.02 -14.58 10.15
C GLY A 66 3.49 -14.19 8.80
N GLY A 67 4.28 -13.52 7.97
CA GLY A 67 3.84 -13.09 6.64
C GLY A 67 2.88 -11.92 6.66
N ARG A 68 2.81 -11.20 7.79
CA ARG A 68 1.96 -10.02 7.92
C ARG A 68 2.75 -8.78 7.56
N ILE A 69 2.04 -7.72 7.20
CA ILE A 69 2.66 -6.44 6.94
C ILE A 69 1.98 -5.34 7.77
N ARG A 70 2.78 -4.36 8.16
CA ARG A 70 2.26 -3.15 8.79
C ARG A 70 2.37 -2.01 7.80
N VAL A 71 1.24 -1.42 7.47
CA VAL A 71 1.19 -0.26 6.58
C VAL A 71 1.62 0.97 7.37
N LEU A 72 2.58 1.71 6.83
CA LEU A 72 3.05 2.94 7.46
C LEU A 72 2.30 4.15 6.91
N THR A 73 2.09 4.20 5.60
CA THR A 73 1.32 5.27 4.98
C THR A 73 0.78 4.80 3.64
N ALA A 74 -0.26 5.49 3.16
CA ALA A 74 -0.81 5.27 1.84
C ALA A 74 -1.47 6.57 1.38
N ARG A 75 -1.31 6.88 0.08
CA ARG A 75 -1.88 8.07 -0.52
C ARG A 75 -2.15 7.82 -1.99
N ALA A 76 -2.91 8.71 -2.61
CA ALA A 76 -3.10 8.65 -4.06
C ALA A 76 -1.76 8.90 -4.76
N MET A 77 -1.55 8.23 -5.89
CA MET A 77 -0.37 8.47 -6.72
C MET A 77 -0.43 9.87 -7.33
N THR A 78 0.75 10.46 -7.51
CA THR A 78 0.88 11.66 -8.34
C THR A 78 0.71 11.28 -9.81
N ASP A 79 0.52 12.27 -10.68
CA ASP A 79 0.39 12.00 -12.11
C ASP A 79 1.64 11.35 -12.68
N LYS A 80 2.80 11.77 -12.20
CA LYS A 80 4.08 11.18 -12.61
C LYS A 80 4.16 9.70 -12.20
N GLU A 81 3.73 9.39 -10.98
CA GLU A 81 3.71 8.01 -10.49
C GLU A 81 2.77 7.15 -11.31
N LYS A 82 1.58 7.66 -11.61
CA LYS A 82 0.61 6.94 -12.46
C LYS A 82 1.19 6.63 -13.82
N SER A 83 1.87 7.59 -14.41
CA SER A 83 2.48 7.42 -15.72
C SER A 83 3.52 6.30 -15.71
N SER A 84 4.37 6.26 -14.70
CA SER A 84 5.37 5.20 -14.55
C SER A 84 4.74 3.84 -14.28
N TYR A 85 3.68 3.82 -13.46
CA TYR A 85 3.01 2.57 -13.10
C TYR A 85 2.36 1.91 -14.32
N ARG A 86 1.83 2.70 -15.24
CA ARG A 86 1.11 2.17 -16.41
C ARG A 86 2.02 1.55 -17.48
N LYS A 87 3.30 1.74 -17.34
CA LYS A 87 4.27 1.09 -18.24
C LYS A 87 4.46 -0.36 -17.86
#